data_9bf03198430b9d53751526b56a1ccf37
#
_entry.id   9bf03198430b9d53751526b56a1ccf37
#
_cell.length_a   1.000
_cell.length_b   1.000
_cell.length_c   1.000
_cell.angle_alpha   90.00
_cell.angle_beta   90.00
_cell.angle_gamma   90.00
#
_symmetry.space_group_name_H-M   'P 1'
#
loop_
_entity.id
_entity.type
_entity.pdbx_description
1 polymer ?
#
loop_
_entity_poly.entity_id
_entity_poly.type
_entity_poly.pdbx_seq_one_letter_code
_entity_poly.pdbx_strand_id
1 'polypeptide(L)'
;MLFGRNNFLGGRTMHLDTKRITIIAMFCAIAYVVVVFVRIPVVMFLKYEPKDVIITIGAFTMGPFTGFIISLIVSLVEMFTISDTGLIGMIMNVISTCAFTCTAACIYKKNHSIKGAAIGLFAGVLVMTASMLLWNYLLTPLYMHKPRSEVINILIPAILPFNLLKAGINMALTILLYKPVVTALRKASLLPPSETVTGRRKLNLGFMIFALALLAACVLSILAMRGII
;
A
#
# COMPACT_ATOMS: atom_id res chain seq x y z
N MET A 1 -16.03 -7.81 45.08
CA MET A 1 -15.99 -9.11 44.40
C MET A 1 -15.61 -8.83 42.96
N LEU A 2 -14.28 -8.93 42.64
CA LEU A 2 -13.67 -10.01 41.89
C LEU A 2 -14.26 -10.22 40.50
N PHE A 3 -13.68 -9.58 39.50
CA PHE A 3 -13.46 -10.06 38.14
C PHE A 3 -12.44 -9.11 37.54
N GLY A 4 -11.28 -9.45 37.26
CA GLY A 4 -10.67 -10.57 36.59
C GLY A 4 -9.64 -9.93 35.67
N ARG A 5 -8.51 -9.45 36.25
CA ARG A 5 -7.27 -9.17 35.51
C ARG A 5 -6.73 -10.52 35.03
N ASN A 6 -6.90 -10.87 33.79
CA ASN A 6 -6.05 -11.87 33.11
C ASN A 6 -6.30 -11.76 31.62
N ASN A 7 -5.36 -11.51 30.86
CA ASN A 7 -4.37 -12.20 30.12
C ASN A 7 -3.82 -11.33 28.98
N PHE A 8 -2.81 -10.56 29.27
CA PHE A 8 -2.09 -9.80 28.23
C PHE A 8 -0.82 -10.50 27.73
N LEU A 9 -0.65 -11.80 28.07
CA LEU A 9 0.51 -12.59 27.64
C LEU A 9 0.07 -14.03 27.30
N GLY A 10 -0.79 -14.16 26.31
CA GLY A 10 -1.08 -15.44 25.70
C GLY A 10 -0.78 -15.34 24.21
N GLY A 11 0.22 -16.07 23.74
CA GLY A 11 0.48 -16.27 22.32
C GLY A 11 -0.80 -16.71 21.62
N ARG A 12 -1.49 -15.77 20.96
CA ARG A 12 -2.65 -16.06 20.14
C ARG A 12 -2.12 -16.84 18.95
N THR A 13 -2.16 -18.16 19.03
CA THR A 13 -2.12 -19.01 17.83
C THR A 13 -3.08 -18.37 16.83
N MET A 14 -2.56 -18.05 15.65
CA MET A 14 -3.39 -17.47 14.58
C MET A 14 -4.33 -18.56 14.07
N HIS A 15 -5.43 -18.80 14.79
CA HIS A 15 -6.56 -19.49 14.21
C HIS A 15 -7.06 -18.62 13.06
N LEU A 16 -6.76 -19.04 11.84
CA LEU A 16 -7.31 -18.45 10.62
C LEU A 16 -8.80 -18.85 10.62
N ASP A 17 -9.61 -18.01 11.22
CA ASP A 17 -11.05 -18.11 11.14
C ASP A 17 -11.43 -18.04 9.65
N THR A 18 -12.32 -18.93 9.19
CA THR A 18 -12.79 -19.00 7.79
C THR A 18 -13.16 -17.63 7.25
N LYS A 19 -13.81 -16.82 8.09
CA LYS A 19 -14.17 -15.44 7.77
C LYS A 19 -12.95 -14.58 7.43
N ARG A 20 -11.87 -14.74 8.17
CA ARG A 20 -10.62 -13.99 7.94
C ARG A 20 -9.97 -14.38 6.62
N ILE A 21 -9.93 -15.67 6.31
CA ILE A 21 -9.41 -16.19 5.03
C ILE A 21 -10.23 -15.64 3.87
N THR A 22 -11.56 -15.65 3.99
CA THR A 22 -12.46 -15.12 2.95
C THR A 22 -12.22 -13.63 2.68
N ILE A 23 -12.01 -12.83 3.73
CA ILE A 23 -11.72 -11.39 3.58
C ILE A 23 -10.36 -11.18 2.91
N ILE A 24 -9.33 -11.95 3.30
CA ILE A 24 -8.01 -11.90 2.66
C ILE A 24 -8.13 -12.24 1.16
N ALA A 25 -8.81 -13.33 0.84
CA ALA A 25 -9.03 -13.74 -0.55
C ALA A 25 -9.77 -12.66 -1.38
N MET A 26 -10.77 -12.02 -0.78
CA MET A 26 -11.47 -10.90 -1.40
C MET A 26 -10.54 -9.72 -1.67
N PHE A 27 -9.70 -9.31 -0.71
CA PHE A 27 -8.73 -8.25 -0.92
C PHE A 27 -7.69 -8.62 -1.99
N CYS A 28 -7.23 -9.88 -2.03
CA CYS A 28 -6.34 -10.37 -3.08
C CYS A 28 -7.01 -10.25 -4.46
N ALA A 29 -8.25 -10.71 -4.58
CA ALA A 29 -8.99 -10.66 -5.84
C ALA A 29 -9.20 -9.22 -6.33
N ILE A 30 -9.63 -8.31 -5.45
CA ILE A 30 -9.84 -6.90 -5.79
C ILE A 30 -8.51 -6.25 -6.19
N ALA A 31 -7.43 -6.46 -5.42
CA ALA A 31 -6.12 -5.90 -5.72
C ALA A 31 -5.59 -6.40 -7.06
N TYR A 32 -5.75 -7.68 -7.37
CA TYR A 32 -5.36 -8.27 -8.65
C TYR A 32 -6.18 -7.70 -9.82
N VAL A 33 -7.51 -7.64 -9.70
CA VAL A 33 -8.40 -7.05 -10.72
C VAL A 33 -8.01 -5.60 -11.00
N VAL A 34 -7.75 -4.81 -9.96
CA VAL A 34 -7.31 -3.41 -10.11
C VAL A 34 -6.01 -3.32 -10.91
N VAL A 35 -5.04 -4.20 -10.69
CA VAL A 35 -3.79 -4.20 -11.47
C VAL A 35 -4.01 -4.59 -12.92
N VAL A 36 -4.85 -5.57 -13.19
CA VAL A 36 -5.15 -6.02 -14.57
C VAL A 36 -5.73 -4.86 -15.39
N PHE A 37 -6.63 -4.07 -14.80
CA PHE A 37 -7.28 -2.96 -15.52
C PHE A 37 -6.54 -1.63 -15.44
N VAL A 38 -5.77 -1.39 -14.37
CA VAL A 38 -5.11 -0.10 -14.13
C VAL A 38 -3.62 -0.31 -13.94
N ARG A 39 -2.91 -0.40 -15.04
CA ARG A 39 -1.45 -0.49 -15.09
C ARG A 39 -0.90 0.60 -15.98
N ILE A 40 -0.44 1.69 -15.39
CA ILE A 40 -0.05 2.90 -16.10
C ILE A 40 1.47 2.95 -16.23
N PRO A 41 2.06 2.84 -17.44
CA PRO A 41 3.47 3.08 -17.64
C PRO A 41 3.77 4.56 -17.40
N VAL A 42 4.77 4.87 -16.56
CA VAL A 42 5.14 6.25 -16.20
C VAL A 42 6.47 6.63 -16.81
N VAL A 43 7.53 5.88 -16.50
CA VAL A 43 8.90 6.15 -16.98
C VAL A 43 9.61 4.83 -17.25
N MET A 44 10.18 4.67 -18.44
CA MET A 44 10.94 3.47 -18.85
C MET A 44 10.16 2.18 -18.55
N PHE A 45 10.70 1.31 -17.67
CA PHE A 45 10.09 0.06 -17.23
C PHE A 45 9.19 0.23 -15.99
N LEU A 46 9.10 1.44 -15.41
CA LEU A 46 8.37 1.70 -14.18
C LEU A 46 6.88 1.94 -14.46
N LYS A 47 6.03 1.11 -13.89
CA LYS A 47 4.57 1.17 -14.04
C LYS A 47 3.92 1.51 -12.70
N TYR A 48 2.94 2.41 -12.73
CA TYR A 48 2.10 2.68 -11.56
C TYR A 48 0.95 1.67 -11.50
N GLU A 49 0.75 1.08 -10.34
CA GLU A 49 -0.27 0.08 -10.06
C GLU A 49 -0.97 0.43 -8.75
N PRO A 50 -2.28 0.71 -8.73
CA PRO A 50 -2.99 1.15 -7.53
C PRO A 50 -3.35 0.02 -6.56
N LYS A 51 -2.88 -1.21 -6.77
CA LYS A 51 -3.09 -2.35 -5.87
C LYS A 51 -2.66 -2.09 -4.43
N ASP A 52 -1.57 -1.31 -4.26
CA ASP A 52 -1.00 -0.99 -2.94
C ASP A 52 -2.03 -0.28 -2.04
N VAL A 53 -2.95 0.49 -2.63
CA VAL A 53 -4.05 1.14 -1.90
C VAL A 53 -4.99 0.11 -1.29
N ILE A 54 -5.39 -0.89 -2.08
CA ILE A 54 -6.29 -1.96 -1.63
C ILE A 54 -5.63 -2.81 -0.55
N ILE A 55 -4.35 -3.16 -0.76
CA ILE A 55 -3.55 -3.92 0.21
C ILE A 55 -3.39 -3.13 1.51
N THR A 56 -3.16 -1.82 1.43
CA THR A 56 -3.02 -0.95 2.61
C THR A 56 -4.33 -0.84 3.39
N ILE A 57 -5.48 -0.74 2.73
CA ILE A 57 -6.79 -0.77 3.39
C ILE A 57 -7.01 -2.12 4.09
N GLY A 58 -6.65 -3.23 3.45
CA GLY A 58 -6.66 -4.56 4.06
C GLY A 58 -5.77 -4.64 5.30
N ALA A 59 -4.55 -4.09 5.23
CA ALA A 59 -3.62 -4.05 6.35
C ALA A 59 -4.09 -3.15 7.50
N PHE A 60 -4.74 -2.03 7.22
CA PHE A 60 -5.33 -1.16 8.25
C PHE A 60 -6.49 -1.82 8.99
N THR A 61 -7.24 -2.68 8.30
CA THR A 61 -8.40 -3.38 8.89
C THR A 61 -8.03 -4.64 9.65
N MET A 62 -7.03 -5.38 9.17
CA MET A 62 -6.69 -6.72 9.66
C MET A 62 -5.28 -6.85 10.22
N GLY A 63 -4.49 -5.79 10.14
CA GLY A 63 -3.11 -5.71 10.65
C GLY A 63 -2.02 -5.89 9.58
N PRO A 64 -0.78 -5.47 9.91
CA PRO A 64 0.34 -5.41 8.96
C PRO A 64 0.73 -6.78 8.38
N PHE A 65 0.63 -7.85 9.16
CA PHE A 65 0.91 -9.21 8.68
C PHE A 65 -0.07 -9.66 7.59
N THR A 66 -1.33 -9.25 7.69
CA THR A 66 -2.32 -9.50 6.62
C THR A 66 -1.94 -8.75 5.34
N GLY A 67 -1.46 -7.52 5.46
CA GLY A 67 -0.95 -6.76 4.32
C GLY A 67 0.22 -7.47 3.62
N PHE A 68 1.15 -8.04 4.39
CA PHE A 68 2.24 -8.85 3.85
C PHE A 68 1.73 -10.07 3.08
N ILE A 69 0.78 -10.83 3.65
CA ILE A 69 0.20 -12.01 2.99
C ILE A 69 -0.49 -11.63 1.68
N ILE A 70 -1.33 -10.58 1.69
CA ILE A 70 -2.02 -10.12 0.47
C ILE A 70 -1.00 -9.68 -0.57
N SER A 71 0.02 -8.90 -0.20
CA SER A 71 1.09 -8.46 -1.10
C SER A 71 1.80 -9.64 -1.76
N LEU A 72 2.16 -10.66 -0.96
CA LEU A 72 2.85 -11.85 -1.45
C LEU A 72 1.99 -12.62 -2.45
N ILE A 73 0.72 -12.90 -2.11
CA ILE A 73 -0.19 -13.66 -2.97
C ILE A 73 -0.44 -12.90 -4.28
N VAL A 74 -0.76 -11.59 -4.21
CA VAL A 74 -1.05 -10.79 -5.40
C VAL A 74 0.18 -10.70 -6.30
N SER A 75 1.37 -10.43 -5.75
CA SER A 75 2.60 -10.36 -6.54
C SER A 75 3.00 -11.71 -7.15
N LEU A 76 2.70 -12.82 -6.45
CA LEU A 76 2.91 -14.16 -6.99
C LEU A 76 1.98 -14.44 -8.19
N VAL A 77 0.70 -14.11 -8.07
CA VAL A 77 -0.26 -14.27 -9.18
C VAL A 77 0.12 -13.39 -10.37
N GLU A 78 0.53 -12.12 -10.12
CA GLU A 78 1.02 -11.22 -11.16
C GLU A 78 2.23 -11.79 -11.90
N MET A 79 3.16 -12.41 -11.17
CA MET A 79 4.36 -13.00 -11.77
C MET A 79 4.02 -14.03 -12.85
N PHE A 80 2.98 -14.84 -12.64
CA PHE A 80 2.59 -15.88 -13.58
C PHE A 80 1.64 -15.41 -14.69
N THR A 81 1.01 -14.24 -14.52
CA THR A 81 -0.08 -13.81 -15.44
C THR A 81 0.26 -12.61 -16.29
N ILE A 82 0.79 -11.53 -15.69
CA ILE A 82 0.92 -10.23 -16.36
C ILE A 82 2.31 -9.58 -16.21
N SER A 83 3.23 -10.22 -15.49
CA SER A 83 4.55 -9.63 -15.23
C SER A 83 5.49 -9.83 -16.41
N ASP A 84 6.10 -8.74 -16.87
CA ASP A 84 7.17 -8.77 -17.87
C ASP A 84 8.57 -9.01 -17.25
N THR A 85 8.66 -8.96 -15.91
CA THR A 85 9.93 -8.95 -15.15
C THR A 85 10.15 -10.20 -14.31
N GLY A 86 9.21 -11.15 -14.35
CA GLY A 86 9.29 -12.45 -13.69
C GLY A 86 9.56 -12.37 -12.18
N LEU A 87 10.46 -13.21 -11.68
CA LEU A 87 10.77 -13.34 -10.26
C LEU A 87 11.36 -12.05 -9.65
N ILE A 88 12.22 -11.34 -10.39
CA ILE A 88 12.82 -10.09 -9.92
C ILE A 88 11.73 -9.04 -9.68
N GLY A 89 10.81 -8.90 -10.64
CA GLY A 89 9.67 -7.99 -10.49
C GLY A 89 8.74 -8.34 -9.33
N MET A 90 8.49 -9.65 -9.12
CA MET A 90 7.72 -10.12 -7.97
C MET A 90 8.37 -9.69 -6.64
N ILE A 91 9.66 -9.94 -6.47
CA ILE A 91 10.39 -9.58 -5.25
C ILE A 91 10.36 -8.06 -5.04
N MET A 92 10.63 -7.28 -6.10
CA MET A 92 10.57 -5.82 -6.04
C MET A 92 9.19 -5.30 -5.67
N ASN A 93 8.13 -5.90 -6.21
CA ASN A 93 6.74 -5.56 -5.87
C ASN A 93 6.43 -5.87 -4.41
N VAL A 94 6.77 -7.06 -3.91
CA VAL A 94 6.55 -7.43 -2.50
C VAL A 94 7.27 -6.45 -1.58
N ILE A 95 8.55 -6.14 -1.84
CA ILE A 95 9.33 -5.21 -1.01
C ILE A 95 8.73 -3.81 -1.05
N SER A 96 8.41 -3.30 -2.23
CA SER A 96 7.79 -1.98 -2.41
C SER A 96 6.48 -1.87 -1.64
N THR A 97 5.57 -2.81 -1.87
CA THR A 97 4.25 -2.84 -1.23
C THR A 97 4.36 -3.02 0.28
N CYS A 98 5.22 -3.93 0.76
CA CYS A 98 5.41 -4.14 2.19
C CYS A 98 6.07 -2.95 2.87
N ALA A 99 7.07 -2.32 2.26
CA ALA A 99 7.72 -1.12 2.79
C ALA A 99 6.70 0.01 3.00
N PHE A 100 5.76 0.19 2.10
CA PHE A 100 4.68 1.17 2.25
C PHE A 100 3.61 0.70 3.23
N THR A 101 2.97 -0.43 2.93
CA THR A 101 1.78 -0.93 3.60
C THR A 101 2.05 -1.37 5.04
N CYS A 102 3.10 -2.17 5.28
CA CYS A 102 3.37 -2.68 6.63
C CYS A 102 3.85 -1.57 7.56
N THR A 103 4.68 -0.63 7.06
CA THR A 103 5.08 0.55 7.84
C THR A 103 3.87 1.39 8.24
N ALA A 104 3.00 1.71 7.28
CA ALA A 104 1.78 2.47 7.54
C ALA A 104 0.86 1.75 8.54
N ALA A 105 0.65 0.44 8.36
CA ALA A 105 -0.22 -0.36 9.21
C ALA A 105 0.36 -0.57 10.63
N CYS A 106 1.68 -0.69 10.79
CA CYS A 106 2.31 -0.79 12.10
C CYS A 106 2.10 0.48 12.94
N ILE A 107 2.25 1.66 12.33
CA ILE A 107 2.04 2.94 13.01
C ILE A 107 0.55 3.13 13.30
N TYR A 108 -0.32 2.83 12.33
CA TYR A 108 -1.76 2.92 12.50
C TYR A 108 -2.28 1.99 13.59
N LYS A 109 -1.72 0.78 13.72
CA LYS A 109 -2.07 -0.18 14.78
C LYS A 109 -1.76 0.35 16.18
N LYS A 110 -0.73 1.16 16.35
CA LYS A 110 -0.40 1.81 17.63
C LYS A 110 -1.32 2.98 17.94
N ASN A 111 -1.78 3.68 16.91
CA ASN A 111 -2.64 4.86 17.06
C ASN A 111 -3.76 4.83 16.02
N HIS A 112 -4.92 4.24 16.38
CA HIS A 112 -6.12 4.11 15.54
C HIS A 112 -6.84 5.46 15.36
N SER A 113 -6.13 6.49 14.92
CA SER A 113 -6.66 7.83 14.65
C SER A 113 -6.39 8.25 13.20
N ILE A 114 -7.09 9.30 12.74
CA ILE A 114 -6.82 9.90 11.41
C ILE A 114 -5.37 10.42 11.35
N LYS A 115 -4.88 11.02 12.44
CA LYS A 115 -3.49 11.46 12.54
C LYS A 115 -2.50 10.29 12.47
N GLY A 116 -2.79 9.20 13.19
CA GLY A 116 -1.99 7.97 13.13
C GLY A 116 -1.96 7.35 11.73
N ALA A 117 -3.08 7.34 11.00
CA ALA A 117 -3.12 6.91 9.61
C ALA A 117 -2.26 7.81 8.70
N ALA A 118 -2.38 9.14 8.84
CA ALA A 118 -1.61 10.09 8.05
C ALA A 118 -0.10 9.97 8.31
N ILE A 119 0.31 9.92 9.58
CA ILE A 119 1.72 9.75 9.95
C ILE A 119 2.24 8.40 9.45
N GLY A 120 1.44 7.33 9.59
CA GLY A 120 1.78 6.01 9.11
C GLY A 120 1.99 5.96 7.59
N LEU A 121 1.08 6.55 6.84
CA LEU A 121 1.18 6.63 5.38
C LEU A 121 2.38 7.48 4.94
N PHE A 122 2.62 8.62 5.59
CA PHE A 122 3.78 9.45 5.30
C PHE A 122 5.11 8.72 5.59
N ALA A 123 5.21 8.04 6.72
CA ALA A 123 6.35 7.18 7.01
C ALA A 123 6.49 6.05 5.97
N GLY A 124 5.39 5.46 5.53
CA GLY A 124 5.35 4.48 4.45
C GLY A 124 5.91 5.02 3.13
N VAL A 125 5.59 6.28 2.77
CA VAL A 125 6.18 6.95 1.60
C VAL A 125 7.70 7.01 1.71
N LEU A 126 8.22 7.44 2.85
CA LEU A 126 9.67 7.58 3.06
C LEU A 126 10.38 6.22 3.03
N VAL A 127 9.86 5.23 3.78
CA VAL A 127 10.46 3.88 3.86
C VAL A 127 10.40 3.17 2.51
N MET A 128 9.27 3.25 1.79
CA MET A 128 9.15 2.68 0.46
C MET A 128 10.16 3.32 -0.51
N THR A 129 10.24 4.64 -0.55
CA THR A 129 11.14 5.35 -1.46
C THR A 129 12.60 4.99 -1.17
N ALA A 130 13.02 5.01 0.09
CA ALA A 130 14.37 4.62 0.49
C ALA A 130 14.69 3.15 0.14
N SER A 131 13.77 2.23 0.45
CA SER A 131 13.91 0.81 0.13
C SER A 131 14.02 0.59 -1.37
N MET A 132 13.22 1.29 -2.17
CA MET A 132 13.23 1.14 -3.63
C MET A 132 14.46 1.77 -4.28
N LEU A 133 15.01 2.85 -3.75
CA LEU A 133 16.29 3.38 -4.20
C LEU A 133 17.41 2.37 -3.98
N LEU A 134 17.50 1.81 -2.76
CA LEU A 134 18.50 0.80 -2.43
C LEU A 134 18.35 -0.44 -3.32
N TRP A 135 17.11 -0.93 -3.47
CA TRP A 135 16.83 -2.15 -4.22
C TRP A 135 17.08 -1.99 -5.71
N ASN A 136 16.69 -0.86 -6.29
CA ASN A 136 16.99 -0.57 -7.68
C ASN A 136 18.51 -0.41 -7.91
N TYR A 137 19.25 0.19 -6.98
CA TYR A 137 20.71 0.26 -7.06
C TYR A 137 21.37 -1.14 -7.10
N LEU A 138 20.78 -2.10 -6.37
CA LEU A 138 21.30 -3.47 -6.30
C LEU A 138 20.85 -4.34 -7.47
N LEU A 139 19.57 -4.31 -7.83
CA LEU A 139 18.97 -5.27 -8.78
C LEU A 139 18.81 -4.73 -10.21
N THR A 140 18.68 -3.42 -10.40
CA THR A 140 18.51 -2.88 -11.76
C THR A 140 19.72 -3.19 -12.67
N PRO A 141 20.97 -3.19 -12.21
CA PRO A 141 22.10 -3.62 -13.03
C PRO A 141 21.96 -5.06 -13.54
N LEU A 142 21.46 -5.97 -12.69
CA LEU A 142 21.22 -7.38 -13.05
C LEU A 142 20.08 -7.52 -14.07
N TYR A 143 19.01 -6.77 -13.88
CA TYR A 143 17.83 -6.82 -14.73
C TYR A 143 18.06 -6.15 -16.10
N MET A 144 18.73 -5.01 -16.12
CA MET A 144 19.00 -4.26 -17.36
C MET A 144 20.27 -4.69 -18.08
N HIS A 145 21.07 -5.59 -17.50
CA HIS A 145 22.41 -5.96 -17.99
C HIS A 145 23.31 -4.76 -18.24
N LYS A 146 23.23 -3.73 -17.38
CA LYS A 146 23.97 -2.48 -17.48
C LYS A 146 24.93 -2.29 -16.31
N PRO A 147 26.03 -1.58 -16.50
CA PRO A 147 26.97 -1.28 -15.40
C PRO A 147 26.27 -0.38 -14.37
N ARG A 148 26.69 -0.51 -13.10
CA ARG A 148 26.12 0.27 -11.98
C ARG A 148 26.24 1.78 -12.17
N SER A 149 27.25 2.25 -12.88
CA SER A 149 27.45 3.68 -13.20
C SER A 149 26.27 4.25 -14.01
N GLU A 150 25.73 3.50 -14.96
CA GLU A 150 24.58 3.94 -15.74
C GLU A 150 23.28 3.94 -14.89
N VAL A 151 23.15 2.97 -13.97
CA VAL A 151 21.99 2.91 -13.08
C VAL A 151 21.97 4.09 -12.10
N ILE A 152 23.13 4.51 -11.60
CA ILE A 152 23.23 5.70 -10.74
C ILE A 152 22.71 6.95 -11.46
N ASN A 153 23.00 7.10 -12.75
CA ASN A 153 22.56 8.25 -13.54
C ASN A 153 21.02 8.33 -13.72
N ILE A 154 20.30 7.20 -13.62
CA ILE A 154 18.84 7.17 -13.68
C ILE A 154 18.17 7.08 -12.31
N LEU A 155 18.92 6.78 -11.25
CA LEU A 155 18.40 6.57 -9.91
C LEU A 155 17.74 7.84 -9.36
N ILE A 156 18.43 8.98 -9.45
CA ILE A 156 17.95 10.27 -8.94
C ILE A 156 16.91 10.91 -9.89
N PRO A 157 17.16 11.03 -11.21
CA PRO A 157 16.24 11.76 -12.08
C PRO A 157 14.96 10.97 -12.45
N ALA A 158 14.97 9.63 -12.39
CA ALA A 158 13.83 8.81 -12.79
C ALA A 158 13.26 7.97 -11.65
N ILE A 159 14.09 7.17 -10.95
CA ILE A 159 13.59 6.19 -9.96
C ILE A 159 13.11 6.88 -8.69
N LEU A 160 13.82 7.90 -8.20
CA LEU A 160 13.42 8.65 -7.01
C LEU A 160 12.07 9.36 -7.21
N PRO A 161 11.87 10.22 -8.22
CA PRO A 161 10.59 10.92 -8.39
C PRO A 161 9.46 9.93 -8.67
N PHE A 162 9.69 8.87 -9.44
CA PHE A 162 8.68 7.84 -9.66
C PHE A 162 8.19 7.22 -8.35
N ASN A 163 9.10 6.79 -7.46
CA ASN A 163 8.70 6.15 -6.20
C ASN A 163 8.02 7.13 -5.25
N LEU A 164 8.45 8.40 -5.19
CA LEU A 164 7.77 9.44 -4.44
C LEU A 164 6.34 9.67 -4.96
N LEU A 165 6.16 9.75 -6.28
CA LEU A 165 4.86 9.93 -6.92
C LEU A 165 3.97 8.70 -6.71
N LYS A 166 4.49 7.49 -6.93
CA LYS A 166 3.75 6.24 -6.67
C LYS A 166 3.26 6.18 -5.23
N ALA A 167 4.13 6.42 -4.27
CA ALA A 167 3.79 6.38 -2.86
C ALA A 167 2.87 7.54 -2.44
N GLY A 168 3.05 8.73 -3.02
CA GLY A 168 2.17 9.89 -2.79
C GLY A 168 0.75 9.66 -3.29
N ILE A 169 0.58 9.09 -4.49
CA ILE A 169 -0.74 8.72 -5.01
C ILE A 169 -1.37 7.63 -4.15
N ASN A 170 -0.62 6.61 -3.76
CA ASN A 170 -1.10 5.55 -2.88
C ASN A 170 -1.54 6.10 -1.51
N MET A 171 -0.80 7.05 -0.94
CA MET A 171 -1.19 7.77 0.27
C MET A 171 -2.50 8.53 0.08
N ALA A 172 -2.61 9.35 -0.98
CA ALA A 172 -3.80 10.15 -1.24
C ALA A 172 -5.05 9.28 -1.46
N LEU A 173 -4.94 8.25 -2.31
CA LEU A 173 -6.02 7.31 -2.57
C LEU A 173 -6.41 6.50 -1.34
N THR A 174 -5.45 6.05 -0.53
CA THR A 174 -5.74 5.34 0.73
C THR A 174 -6.54 6.21 1.68
N ILE A 175 -6.17 7.49 1.83
CA ILE A 175 -6.91 8.45 2.65
C ILE A 175 -8.35 8.62 2.16
N LEU A 176 -8.55 8.77 0.86
CA LEU A 176 -9.86 9.00 0.26
C LEU A 176 -10.74 7.75 0.34
N LEU A 177 -10.17 6.57 0.05
CA LEU A 177 -10.93 5.32 -0.10
C LEU A 177 -11.09 4.53 1.20
N TYR A 178 -10.24 4.76 2.21
CA TYR A 178 -10.30 3.99 3.46
C TYR A 178 -11.69 4.01 4.12
N LYS A 179 -12.26 5.18 4.29
CA LYS A 179 -13.56 5.31 4.98
C LYS A 179 -14.72 4.68 4.22
N PRO A 180 -14.94 4.96 2.92
CA PRO A 180 -16.02 4.32 2.16
C PRO A 180 -15.86 2.80 2.11
N VAL A 181 -14.65 2.28 1.88
CA VAL A 181 -14.39 0.84 1.81
C VAL A 181 -14.68 0.16 3.15
N VAL A 182 -14.12 0.67 4.26
CA VAL A 182 -14.37 0.10 5.60
C VAL A 182 -15.85 0.16 5.97
N THR A 183 -16.55 1.23 5.58
CA THR A 183 -17.99 1.34 5.83
C THR A 183 -18.78 0.29 5.03
N ALA A 184 -18.42 0.06 3.77
CA ALA A 184 -19.03 -0.97 2.94
C ALA A 184 -18.79 -2.37 3.52
N LEU A 185 -17.56 -2.67 3.94
CA LEU A 185 -17.21 -3.95 4.56
C LEU A 185 -17.97 -4.22 5.87
N ARG A 186 -18.19 -3.18 6.69
CA ARG A 186 -19.01 -3.29 7.91
C ARG A 186 -20.46 -3.52 7.59
N LYS A 187 -21.02 -2.82 6.59
CA LYS A 187 -22.41 -3.05 6.14
C LYS A 187 -22.62 -4.48 5.62
N ALA A 188 -21.61 -5.04 4.97
CA ALA A 188 -21.60 -6.43 4.52
C ALA A 188 -21.33 -7.45 5.65
N SER A 189 -21.26 -7.02 6.92
CA SER A 189 -20.94 -7.86 8.09
C SER A 189 -19.59 -8.58 8.01
N LEU A 190 -18.70 -8.13 7.13
CA LEU A 190 -17.36 -8.69 6.98
C LEU A 190 -16.39 -8.19 8.06
N LEU A 191 -16.55 -6.96 8.54
CA LEU A 191 -15.79 -6.40 9.65
C LEU A 191 -16.67 -6.21 10.88
N PRO A 192 -16.10 -6.29 12.11
CA PRO A 192 -16.84 -6.03 13.33
C PRO A 192 -17.38 -4.59 13.35
N PRO A 193 -18.50 -4.37 14.06
CA PRO A 193 -19.00 -3.03 14.30
C PRO A 193 -17.90 -2.16 14.93
N SER A 194 -17.95 -0.87 14.69
CA SER A 194 -17.01 0.06 15.32
C SER A 194 -17.37 0.21 16.81
N GLU A 195 -16.47 -0.18 17.69
CA GLU A 195 -16.60 0.06 19.14
C GLU A 195 -16.51 1.54 19.52
N THR A 196 -16.08 2.38 18.61
CA THR A 196 -16.01 3.82 18.84
C THR A 196 -17.33 4.51 18.55
N VAL A 197 -18.07 4.71 19.66
CA VAL A 197 -18.96 5.83 19.95
C VAL A 197 -19.58 6.56 18.75
N THR A 198 -20.90 6.47 18.70
CA THR A 198 -21.96 7.44 18.35
C THR A 198 -21.56 8.90 18.06
N GLY A 199 -20.47 9.15 17.38
CA GLY A 199 -20.18 10.44 16.77
C GLY A 199 -20.01 10.21 15.27
N ARG A 200 -20.87 10.75 14.43
CA ARG A 200 -20.59 10.99 13.00
C ARG A 200 -19.26 11.76 12.93
N ARG A 201 -18.13 11.04 12.97
CA ARG A 201 -16.84 11.65 12.71
C ARG A 201 -16.88 12.12 11.25
N LYS A 202 -17.31 13.37 11.06
CA LYS A 202 -17.24 14.04 9.76
C LYS A 202 -15.81 13.87 9.27
N LEU A 203 -15.63 13.42 8.03
CA LEU A 203 -14.32 13.56 7.41
C LEU A 203 -13.94 15.03 7.55
N ASN A 204 -12.76 15.31 8.13
CA ASN A 204 -12.27 16.67 8.15
C ASN A 204 -12.12 17.13 6.69
N LEU A 205 -12.96 18.07 6.28
CA LEU A 205 -12.97 18.59 4.91
C LEU A 205 -11.56 19.00 4.46
N GLY A 206 -10.78 19.62 5.37
CA GLY A 206 -9.39 19.97 5.11
C GLY A 206 -8.50 18.78 4.77
N PHE A 207 -8.73 17.62 5.40
CA PHE A 207 -7.95 16.41 5.10
C PHE A 207 -8.32 15.80 3.74
N MET A 208 -9.58 15.91 3.34
CA MET A 208 -10.01 15.53 1.98
C MET A 208 -9.44 16.46 0.92
N ILE A 209 -9.48 17.77 1.16
CA ILE A 209 -8.89 18.78 0.25
C ILE A 209 -7.40 18.53 0.10
N PHE A 210 -6.68 18.28 1.20
CA PHE A 210 -5.26 17.93 1.18
C PHE A 210 -4.99 16.68 0.33
N ALA A 211 -5.76 15.61 0.52
CA ALA A 211 -5.59 14.38 -0.24
C ALA A 211 -5.87 14.58 -1.74
N LEU A 212 -6.89 15.35 -2.09
CA LEU A 212 -7.22 15.70 -3.48
C LEU A 212 -6.14 16.58 -4.11
N ALA A 213 -5.63 17.58 -3.38
CA ALA A 213 -4.54 18.43 -3.86
C ALA A 213 -3.25 17.63 -4.08
N LEU A 214 -2.91 16.73 -3.15
CA LEU A 214 -1.77 15.83 -3.29
C LEU A 214 -1.93 14.91 -4.51
N LEU A 215 -3.12 14.34 -4.70
CA LEU A 215 -3.41 13.49 -5.86
C LEU A 215 -3.25 14.28 -7.17
N ALA A 216 -3.83 15.48 -7.24
CA ALA A 216 -3.72 16.35 -8.42
C ALA A 216 -2.26 16.70 -8.72
N ALA A 217 -1.49 17.10 -7.70
CA ALA A 217 -0.07 17.41 -7.86
C ALA A 217 0.74 16.21 -8.38
N CYS A 218 0.50 15.01 -7.83
CA CYS A 218 1.17 13.79 -8.28
C CYS A 218 0.79 13.42 -9.73
N VAL A 219 -0.49 13.53 -10.09
CA VAL A 219 -0.96 13.25 -11.46
C VAL A 219 -0.36 14.25 -12.46
N LEU A 220 -0.36 15.56 -12.16
CA LEU A 220 0.28 16.56 -12.99
C LEU A 220 1.78 16.30 -13.16
N SER A 221 2.47 15.91 -12.10
CA SER A 221 3.89 15.56 -12.16
C SER A 221 4.14 14.32 -13.06
N ILE A 222 3.26 13.32 -13.04
CA ILE A 222 3.35 12.18 -13.96
C ILE A 222 3.14 12.62 -15.40
N LEU A 223 2.16 13.48 -15.67
CA LEU A 223 1.91 14.01 -17.02
C LEU A 223 3.10 14.80 -17.55
N ALA A 224 3.72 15.63 -16.68
CA ALA A 224 4.96 16.33 -17.01
C ALA A 224 6.12 15.36 -17.30
N MET A 225 6.32 14.33 -16.48
CA MET A 225 7.35 13.30 -16.71
C MET A 225 7.13 12.52 -18.02
N ARG A 226 5.90 12.42 -18.49
CA ARG A 226 5.55 11.80 -19.77
C ARG A 226 5.66 12.76 -20.95
N GLY A 227 5.95 14.02 -20.72
CA GLY A 227 6.02 15.05 -21.77
C GLY A 227 4.67 15.37 -22.42
N ILE A 228 3.56 15.17 -21.67
CA ILE A 228 2.21 15.48 -22.15
C ILE A 228 1.88 16.96 -21.89
N ILE A 229 2.46 17.54 -20.85
CA ILE A 229 2.39 18.94 -20.42
C ILE A 229 3.78 19.45 -20.10
#